data_26b11c637e3cc75ebbabdada6d01f89d
#
_entry.id   26b11c637e3cc75ebbabdada6d01f89d
#
_cell.length_a   1.000
_cell.length_b   1.000
_cell.length_c   1.000
_cell.angle_alpha   90.00
_cell.angle_beta   90.00
_cell.angle_gamma   90.00
#
_symmetry.space_group_name_H-M   'P 1'
#
loop_
_entity.id
_entity.type
_entity.pdbx_description
1 polymer ?
#
loop_
_entity_poly.entity_id
_entity_poly.type
_entity_poly.pdbx_seq_one_letter_code
_entity_poly.pdbx_strand_id
1 'polypeptide(L)'
;MAREAESKSMSAELKYHFASDNTSGICPEAWQGLEEANAGYQPSYGADSTTAEACEMFRRFFETDCDVYFVFNGTAANSLSLATLCQSYHSIITAQEAHVETDECGAPEFFSHGSKILLARSPLGKLDPADVIRLATSRSDVHFPKPRALSISQSTELGTVYRPGEVKGLGAVAKEHGLSIHMDGARFFNALTGLNCAPADITWRAGVDVLCCGGTKLGMAVTEAVVFFNKELSQEFAYRCKQAGQLCSKMRFISAQWLRILSDETWRRHAQNGNSLARRLSDSLGHLPGVQILYPVDANAVFAKLPDRMKEGLKERGWVFYSFIGGGSRLMCSWRTTEADVDAFVADAAAFV
;
A
#
# COMPACT_ATOMS: atom_id res chain seq x y z
N MET A 1 3.11 61.53 0.03
CA MET A 1 3.72 60.20 -0.11
C MET A 1 2.68 59.17 0.29
N ALA A 2 1.96 58.68 -0.71
CA ALA A 2 0.96 57.64 -0.55
C ALA A 2 1.66 56.30 -0.44
N ARG A 3 1.44 55.57 0.64
CA ARG A 3 1.80 54.14 0.75
C ARG A 3 0.76 53.36 -0.04
N GLU A 4 1.18 52.78 -1.14
CA GLU A 4 0.44 51.75 -1.87
C GLU A 4 0.22 50.57 -0.92
N ALA A 5 -1.05 50.29 -0.66
CA ALA A 5 -1.48 49.10 -0.01
C ALA A 5 -1.37 47.93 -1.02
N GLU A 6 -0.28 47.15 -0.95
CA GLU A 6 -0.21 45.87 -1.61
C GLU A 6 -1.34 44.99 -1.06
N SER A 7 -2.36 44.76 -1.87
CA SER A 7 -3.37 43.75 -1.61
C SER A 7 -2.65 42.40 -1.66
N LYS A 8 -2.31 41.84 -0.51
CA LYS A 8 -1.96 40.42 -0.39
C LYS A 8 -3.17 39.61 -0.88
N SER A 9 -3.10 39.08 -2.08
CA SER A 9 -3.94 38.01 -2.53
C SER A 9 -3.82 36.91 -1.45
N MET A 10 -4.88 36.68 -0.69
CA MET A 10 -4.96 35.54 0.21
C MET A 10 -4.90 34.28 -0.67
N SER A 11 -3.75 33.60 -0.69
CA SER A 11 -3.66 32.29 -1.31
C SER A 11 -4.70 31.38 -0.62
N ALA A 12 -5.53 30.70 -1.42
CA ALA A 12 -6.52 29.78 -0.88
C ALA A 12 -5.83 28.76 0.04
N GLU A 13 -6.45 28.43 1.17
CA GLU A 13 -5.95 27.40 2.06
C GLU A 13 -5.87 26.06 1.31
N LEU A 14 -4.72 25.38 1.41
CA LEU A 14 -4.48 24.14 0.68
C LEU A 14 -5.26 22.97 1.32
N LYS A 15 -6.05 22.28 0.50
CA LYS A 15 -6.93 21.17 0.88
C LYS A 15 -6.32 19.84 0.40
N TYR A 16 -5.70 19.10 1.30
CA TYR A 16 -5.00 17.83 0.99
C TYR A 16 -5.90 16.59 1.11
N HIS A 17 -7.22 16.75 1.26
CA HIS A 17 -8.17 15.69 1.58
C HIS A 17 -8.13 14.49 0.62
N PHE A 18 -7.85 14.74 -0.65
CA PHE A 18 -7.77 13.72 -1.70
C PHE A 18 -6.38 13.56 -2.32
N ALA A 19 -5.36 14.21 -1.78
CA ALA A 19 -4.00 14.15 -2.32
C ALA A 19 -3.38 12.77 -2.12
N SER A 20 -3.49 12.23 -0.92
CA SER A 20 -3.00 10.89 -0.55
C SER A 20 -3.62 10.46 0.79
N ASP A 21 -3.76 9.15 0.99
CA ASP A 21 -4.06 8.58 2.31
C ASP A 21 -2.93 8.82 3.33
N ASN A 22 -1.73 9.16 2.89
CA ASN A 22 -0.62 9.60 3.75
C ASN A 22 -0.80 11.03 4.32
N THR A 23 -1.74 11.84 3.82
CA THR A 23 -1.93 13.22 4.28
C THR A 23 -2.86 13.32 5.49
N SER A 24 -3.57 12.27 5.82
CA SER A 24 -4.36 12.18 7.05
C SER A 24 -3.46 12.07 8.29
N GLY A 25 -3.96 12.51 9.44
CA GLY A 25 -3.27 12.31 10.71
C GLY A 25 -3.38 10.88 11.23
N ILE A 26 -2.92 10.67 12.46
CA ILE A 26 -3.08 9.40 13.19
C ILE A 26 -4.54 9.24 13.62
N CYS A 27 -5.11 8.07 13.46
CA CYS A 27 -6.45 7.77 13.94
C CYS A 27 -6.48 7.64 15.48
N PRO A 28 -7.65 7.90 16.11
CA PRO A 28 -7.74 7.88 17.57
C PRO A 28 -7.32 6.56 18.20
N GLU A 29 -7.64 5.43 17.58
CA GLU A 29 -7.31 4.10 18.09
C GLU A 29 -5.80 3.83 18.05
N ALA A 30 -5.12 4.22 16.98
CA ALA A 30 -3.66 4.10 16.90
C ALA A 30 -2.97 5.04 17.91
N TRP A 31 -3.51 6.25 18.09
CA TRP A 31 -3.01 7.18 19.12
C TRP A 31 -3.17 6.60 20.52
N GLN A 32 -4.32 6.02 20.84
CA GLN A 32 -4.54 5.33 22.12
C GLN A 32 -3.53 4.19 22.32
N GLY A 33 -3.22 3.40 21.29
CA GLY A 33 -2.19 2.37 21.38
C GLY A 33 -0.80 2.92 21.73
N LEU A 34 -0.44 4.09 21.20
CA LEU A 34 0.80 4.79 21.53
C LEU A 34 0.82 5.26 23.00
N GLU A 35 -0.27 5.81 23.50
CA GLU A 35 -0.41 6.26 24.89
C GLU A 35 -0.25 5.08 25.87
N GLU A 36 -0.89 3.96 25.59
CA GLU A 36 -0.80 2.75 26.41
C GLU A 36 0.63 2.15 26.42
N ALA A 37 1.30 2.15 25.27
CA ALA A 37 2.67 1.69 25.14
C ALA A 37 3.67 2.58 25.89
N ASN A 38 3.29 3.80 26.25
CA ASN A 38 4.18 4.75 26.97
C ASN A 38 4.29 4.44 28.47
N ALA A 39 3.63 3.42 28.99
CA ALA A 39 3.68 3.06 30.40
C ALA A 39 4.94 2.24 30.74
N GLY A 40 5.60 2.63 31.83
CA GLY A 40 6.66 1.86 32.49
C GLY A 40 7.92 1.58 31.65
N TYR A 41 8.69 0.60 32.10
CA TYR A 41 9.92 0.12 31.46
C TYR A 41 9.66 -1.23 30.80
N GLN A 42 10.10 -1.39 29.55
CA GLN A 42 9.96 -2.61 28.77
C GLN A 42 11.30 -2.96 28.10
N PRO A 43 11.58 -4.24 27.84
CA PRO A 43 12.72 -4.63 27.01
C PRO A 43 12.73 -3.92 25.66
N SER A 44 13.93 -3.74 25.11
CA SER A 44 14.13 -3.03 23.83
C SER A 44 14.13 -3.99 22.63
N TYR A 45 14.10 -3.43 21.44
CA TYR A 45 14.28 -4.11 20.16
C TYR A 45 13.28 -5.24 19.86
N GLY A 46 12.03 -5.09 20.32
CA GLY A 46 10.97 -6.06 20.06
C GLY A 46 10.90 -7.23 21.03
N ALA A 47 11.72 -7.24 22.08
CA ALA A 47 11.65 -8.25 23.14
C ALA A 47 10.59 -7.92 24.22
N ASP A 48 9.78 -6.88 23.98
CA ASP A 48 8.70 -6.45 24.88
C ASP A 48 7.41 -7.24 24.66
N SER A 49 6.56 -7.25 25.69
CA SER A 49 5.29 -7.99 25.65
C SER A 49 4.29 -7.43 24.65
N THR A 50 4.29 -6.12 24.41
CA THR A 50 3.42 -5.44 23.45
C THR A 50 3.71 -5.93 22.02
N THR A 51 5.00 -6.01 21.67
CA THR A 51 5.40 -6.52 20.35
C THR A 51 5.07 -8.01 20.20
N ALA A 52 5.26 -8.81 21.25
CA ALA A 52 4.88 -10.23 21.24
C ALA A 52 3.36 -10.40 21.04
N GLU A 53 2.55 -9.63 21.74
CA GLU A 53 1.09 -9.64 21.61
C GLU A 53 0.64 -9.23 20.21
N ALA A 54 1.25 -8.21 19.62
CA ALA A 54 0.96 -7.79 18.25
C ALA A 54 1.25 -8.92 17.24
N CYS A 55 2.38 -9.64 17.39
CA CYS A 55 2.67 -10.80 16.56
C CYS A 55 1.59 -11.89 16.70
N GLU A 56 1.12 -12.17 17.93
CA GLU A 56 0.05 -13.14 18.16
C GLU A 56 -1.29 -12.71 17.54
N MET A 57 -1.58 -11.40 17.50
CA MET A 57 -2.78 -10.90 16.81
C MET A 57 -2.71 -11.14 15.30
N PHE A 58 -1.54 -10.97 14.68
CA PHE A 58 -1.36 -11.29 13.26
C PHE A 58 -1.55 -12.79 12.99
N ARG A 59 -1.03 -13.70 13.85
CA ARG A 59 -1.25 -15.15 13.70
C ARG A 59 -2.73 -15.49 13.76
N ARG A 60 -3.46 -14.91 14.72
CA ARG A 60 -4.92 -15.07 14.80
C ARG A 60 -5.64 -14.48 13.61
N PHE A 61 -5.24 -13.27 13.15
CA PHE A 61 -5.86 -12.61 12.02
C PHE A 61 -5.72 -13.39 10.71
N PHE A 62 -4.55 -13.99 10.47
CA PHE A 62 -4.31 -14.83 9.29
C PHE A 62 -4.62 -16.32 9.49
N GLU A 63 -5.04 -16.73 10.68
CA GLU A 63 -5.35 -18.14 11.00
C GLU A 63 -4.20 -19.11 10.70
N THR A 64 -2.96 -18.69 10.93
CA THR A 64 -1.76 -19.50 10.67
C THR A 64 -0.59 -19.07 11.54
N ASP A 65 0.34 -20.00 11.76
CA ASP A 65 1.63 -19.68 12.35
C ASP A 65 2.50 -18.95 11.31
N CYS A 66 2.87 -17.71 11.62
CA CYS A 66 3.67 -16.85 10.77
C CYS A 66 4.68 -16.05 11.59
N ASP A 67 5.77 -15.61 10.95
CA ASP A 67 6.72 -14.71 11.57
C ASP A 67 6.38 -13.26 11.17
N VAL A 68 6.36 -12.36 12.18
CA VAL A 68 5.93 -10.97 12.00
C VAL A 68 7.05 -10.02 12.46
N TYR A 69 7.39 -9.08 11.61
CA TYR A 69 8.37 -8.03 11.87
C TYR A 69 7.75 -6.66 11.62
N PHE A 70 8.12 -5.65 12.41
CA PHE A 70 7.63 -4.29 12.25
C PHE A 70 8.75 -3.39 11.75
N VAL A 71 8.45 -2.58 10.73
CA VAL A 71 9.38 -1.63 10.10
C VAL A 71 8.72 -0.26 9.96
N PHE A 72 9.50 0.77 9.65
CA PHE A 72 9.01 2.16 9.65
C PHE A 72 8.16 2.54 8.45
N ASN A 73 8.41 1.96 7.28
CA ASN A 73 7.73 2.35 6.04
C ASN A 73 7.66 1.21 5.01
N GLY A 74 6.82 1.41 3.98
CA GLY A 74 6.57 0.44 2.93
C GLY A 74 7.80 0.12 2.09
N THR A 75 8.62 1.13 1.76
CA THR A 75 9.86 0.93 0.98
C THR A 75 10.82 -0.03 1.68
N ALA A 76 11.00 0.11 3.01
CA ALA A 76 11.80 -0.84 3.77
C ALA A 76 11.14 -2.23 3.82
N ALA A 77 9.82 -2.30 4.00
CA ALA A 77 9.09 -3.57 4.01
C ALA A 77 9.28 -4.33 2.69
N ASN A 78 9.03 -3.68 1.55
CA ASN A 78 9.16 -4.26 0.23
C ASN A 78 10.62 -4.64 -0.09
N SER A 79 11.54 -3.69 0.05
CA SER A 79 12.94 -3.89 -0.33
C SER A 79 13.63 -4.99 0.48
N LEU A 80 13.40 -5.04 1.81
CA LEU A 80 14.00 -6.06 2.67
C LEU A 80 13.36 -7.44 2.45
N SER A 81 12.05 -7.48 2.19
CA SER A 81 11.36 -8.72 1.84
C SER A 81 11.90 -9.29 0.52
N LEU A 82 11.97 -8.49 -0.53
CA LEU A 82 12.53 -8.91 -1.82
C LEU A 82 14.00 -9.30 -1.72
N ALA A 83 14.80 -8.58 -0.91
CA ALA A 83 16.19 -8.94 -0.62
C ALA A 83 16.32 -10.28 0.13
N THR A 84 15.29 -10.70 0.83
CA THR A 84 15.26 -12.01 1.50
C THR A 84 14.95 -13.13 0.50
N LEU A 85 14.11 -12.85 -0.50
CA LEU A 85 13.74 -13.82 -1.53
C LEU A 85 14.81 -13.99 -2.60
N CYS A 86 15.65 -12.97 -2.84
CA CYS A 86 16.52 -12.87 -4.00
C CYS A 86 17.98 -12.76 -3.63
N GLN A 87 18.84 -13.36 -4.47
CA GLN A 87 20.28 -13.09 -4.54
C GLN A 87 20.57 -12.15 -5.70
N SER A 88 21.75 -11.53 -5.76
CA SER A 88 22.14 -10.55 -6.79
C SER A 88 21.97 -11.01 -8.24
N TYR A 89 22.04 -12.30 -8.51
CA TYR A 89 21.87 -12.89 -9.85
C TYR A 89 20.42 -13.31 -10.14
N HIS A 90 19.50 -13.05 -9.22
CA HIS A 90 18.08 -13.32 -9.43
C HIS A 90 17.37 -12.15 -10.11
N SER A 91 16.14 -12.40 -10.55
CA SER A 91 15.23 -11.37 -11.00
C SER A 91 13.87 -11.48 -10.31
N ILE A 92 13.18 -10.34 -10.26
CA ILE A 92 11.87 -10.14 -9.67
C ILE A 92 10.91 -9.80 -10.81
N ILE A 93 9.83 -10.57 -10.97
CA ILE A 93 8.79 -10.28 -11.95
C ILE A 93 7.72 -9.42 -11.25
N THR A 94 7.35 -8.29 -11.85
CA THR A 94 6.33 -7.38 -11.30
C THR A 94 5.57 -6.63 -12.39
N ALA A 95 4.53 -5.87 -12.01
CA ALA A 95 3.77 -5.01 -12.90
C ALA A 95 4.57 -3.74 -13.28
N GLN A 96 4.25 -3.13 -14.43
CA GLN A 96 4.90 -1.89 -14.87
C GLN A 96 4.63 -0.72 -13.94
N GLU A 97 3.46 -0.69 -13.31
CA GLU A 97 3.01 0.35 -12.39
C GLU A 97 3.41 0.07 -10.93
N ALA A 98 4.01 -1.10 -10.63
CA ALA A 98 4.32 -1.51 -9.27
C ALA A 98 5.23 -0.48 -8.57
N HIS A 99 4.91 -0.18 -7.30
CA HIS A 99 5.65 0.79 -6.49
C HIS A 99 7.14 0.46 -6.39
N VAL A 100 7.48 -0.82 -6.31
CA VAL A 100 8.87 -1.33 -6.29
C VAL A 100 9.67 -0.98 -7.55
N GLU A 101 9.00 -0.73 -8.68
CA GLU A 101 9.63 -0.28 -9.93
C GLU A 101 9.65 1.24 -10.04
N THR A 102 8.54 1.91 -9.66
CA THR A 102 8.31 3.31 -10.05
C THR A 102 8.65 4.31 -8.97
N ASP A 103 8.60 3.94 -7.68
CA ASP A 103 8.51 4.93 -6.58
C ASP A 103 9.37 4.57 -5.33
N GLU A 104 10.35 3.66 -5.48
CA GLU A 104 11.26 3.27 -4.39
C GLU A 104 12.74 3.58 -4.66
N CYS A 105 13.02 4.41 -5.67
CA CYS A 105 14.36 4.93 -5.95
C CYS A 105 15.46 3.86 -6.06
N GLY A 106 15.12 2.67 -6.59
CA GLY A 106 16.05 1.54 -6.71
C GLY A 106 16.38 0.84 -5.39
N ALA A 107 15.57 1.05 -4.34
CA ALA A 107 15.81 0.41 -3.05
C ALA A 107 15.69 -1.14 -3.09
N PRO A 108 14.74 -1.74 -3.83
CA PRO A 108 14.70 -3.19 -4.00
C PRO A 108 16.00 -3.75 -4.58
N GLU A 109 16.53 -3.13 -5.63
CA GLU A 109 17.81 -3.53 -6.26
C GLU A 109 19.00 -3.30 -5.32
N PHE A 110 19.02 -2.17 -4.61
CA PHE A 110 20.10 -1.86 -3.67
C PHE A 110 20.18 -2.90 -2.55
N PHE A 111 19.08 -3.21 -1.87
CA PHE A 111 19.07 -4.14 -0.75
C PHE A 111 19.21 -5.61 -1.17
N SER A 112 18.80 -5.97 -2.38
CA SER A 112 19.01 -7.30 -2.96
C SER A 112 20.36 -7.47 -3.65
N HIS A 113 21.25 -6.46 -3.55
CA HIS A 113 22.57 -6.44 -4.15
C HIS A 113 22.58 -6.53 -5.68
N GLY A 114 21.54 -6.01 -6.33
CA GLY A 114 21.47 -5.87 -7.79
C GLY A 114 20.52 -6.83 -8.49
N SER A 115 19.52 -7.39 -7.81
CA SER A 115 18.46 -8.18 -8.47
C SER A 115 17.78 -7.33 -9.56
N LYS A 116 17.56 -7.93 -10.73
CA LYS A 116 16.93 -7.25 -11.86
C LYS A 116 15.40 -7.32 -11.75
N ILE A 117 14.72 -6.20 -11.93
CA ILE A 117 13.27 -6.19 -12.12
C ILE A 117 12.94 -6.54 -13.58
N LEU A 118 11.98 -7.43 -13.78
CA LEU A 118 11.42 -7.83 -15.06
C LEU A 118 9.94 -7.45 -15.10
N LEU A 119 9.56 -6.60 -16.06
CA LEU A 119 8.22 -6.06 -16.17
C LEU A 119 7.33 -7.00 -16.99
N ALA A 120 6.25 -7.46 -16.37
CA ALA A 120 5.22 -8.23 -17.02
C ALA A 120 4.06 -7.32 -17.46
N ARG A 121 3.30 -7.75 -18.46
CA ARG A 121 2.04 -7.09 -18.82
C ARG A 121 1.08 -7.14 -17.65
N SER A 122 0.48 -6.01 -17.37
CA SER A 122 -0.35 -5.79 -16.18
C SER A 122 -1.63 -5.02 -16.49
N PRO A 123 -2.55 -5.60 -17.30
CA PRO A 123 -3.81 -4.93 -17.57
C PRO A 123 -4.54 -4.60 -16.25
N LEU A 124 -4.95 -3.35 -16.09
CA LEU A 124 -5.53 -2.83 -14.84
C LEU A 124 -4.61 -2.95 -13.61
N GLY A 125 -3.29 -2.94 -13.80
CA GLY A 125 -2.30 -3.11 -12.74
C GLY A 125 -2.15 -4.57 -12.25
N LYS A 126 -2.84 -5.52 -12.85
CA LYS A 126 -2.79 -6.94 -12.48
C LYS A 126 -1.91 -7.73 -13.43
N LEU A 127 -1.03 -8.55 -12.91
CA LEU A 127 -0.15 -9.40 -13.72
C LEU A 127 -0.96 -10.39 -14.57
N ASP A 128 -0.62 -10.46 -15.85
CA ASP A 128 -1.09 -11.51 -16.75
C ASP A 128 -0.31 -12.82 -16.49
N PRO A 129 -0.96 -13.90 -16.01
CA PRO A 129 -0.28 -15.18 -15.74
C PRO A 129 0.50 -15.72 -16.93
N ALA A 130 0.02 -15.54 -18.15
CA ALA A 130 0.71 -16.00 -19.36
C ALA A 130 2.02 -15.23 -19.58
N ASP A 131 2.05 -13.95 -19.25
CA ASP A 131 3.27 -13.14 -19.34
C ASP A 131 4.27 -13.44 -18.21
N VAL A 132 3.76 -13.77 -17.01
CA VAL A 132 4.60 -14.30 -15.92
C VAL A 132 5.29 -15.60 -16.34
N ILE A 133 4.56 -16.57 -16.92
CA ILE A 133 5.11 -17.81 -17.44
C ILE A 133 6.17 -17.53 -18.52
N ARG A 134 5.85 -16.66 -19.47
CA ARG A 134 6.79 -16.25 -20.53
C ARG A 134 8.10 -15.71 -19.94
N LEU A 135 8.05 -14.82 -18.94
CA LEU A 135 9.24 -14.27 -18.31
C LEU A 135 10.00 -15.31 -17.48
N ALA A 136 9.28 -16.17 -16.75
CA ALA A 136 9.86 -17.22 -15.92
C ALA A 136 10.60 -18.29 -16.76
N THR A 137 10.16 -18.51 -18.00
CA THR A 137 10.69 -19.57 -18.90
C THR A 137 11.47 -19.04 -20.09
N SER A 138 11.60 -17.71 -20.27
CA SER A 138 12.19 -17.09 -21.45
C SER A 138 13.63 -17.49 -21.70
N ARG A 139 14.38 -17.70 -20.62
CA ARG A 139 15.81 -18.10 -20.67
C ARG A 139 16.16 -18.94 -19.45
N SER A 140 16.97 -19.97 -19.66
CA SER A 140 17.49 -20.86 -18.60
C SER A 140 19.03 -20.91 -18.56
N ASP A 141 19.70 -20.14 -19.43
CA ASP A 141 21.16 -20.07 -19.51
C ASP A 141 21.73 -19.07 -18.49
N VAL A 142 23.02 -19.24 -18.15
CA VAL A 142 23.72 -18.46 -17.13
C VAL A 142 23.96 -16.99 -17.48
N HIS A 143 23.64 -16.55 -18.70
CA HIS A 143 23.84 -15.16 -19.15
C HIS A 143 22.64 -14.25 -18.82
N PHE A 144 21.56 -14.80 -18.26
CA PHE A 144 20.36 -14.05 -17.91
C PHE A 144 20.03 -14.23 -16.43
N PRO A 145 19.58 -13.19 -15.72
CA PRO A 145 19.18 -13.29 -14.31
C PRO A 145 18.06 -14.31 -14.14
N LYS A 146 18.23 -15.22 -13.19
CA LYS A 146 17.28 -16.29 -12.90
C LYS A 146 16.03 -15.74 -12.20
N PRO A 147 14.81 -15.85 -12.75
CA PRO A 147 13.60 -15.47 -12.06
C PRO A 147 13.45 -16.22 -10.73
N ARG A 148 13.16 -15.49 -9.65
CA ARG A 148 13.06 -16.07 -8.31
C ARG A 148 11.88 -15.56 -7.50
N ALA A 149 11.45 -14.31 -7.71
CA ALA A 149 10.34 -13.72 -7.01
C ALA A 149 9.30 -13.19 -7.98
N LEU A 150 8.04 -13.29 -7.58
CA LEU A 150 6.88 -12.63 -8.16
C LEU A 150 6.39 -11.61 -7.16
N SER A 151 6.34 -10.33 -7.54
CA SER A 151 5.83 -9.24 -6.68
C SER A 151 4.50 -8.74 -7.23
N ILE A 152 3.47 -8.74 -6.38
CA ILE A 152 2.13 -8.22 -6.69
C ILE A 152 1.73 -7.17 -5.66
N SER A 153 0.88 -6.21 -6.04
CA SER A 153 0.36 -5.16 -5.15
C SER A 153 -1.12 -5.36 -4.85
N GLN A 154 -1.51 -5.27 -3.57
CA GLN A 154 -2.89 -5.44 -3.13
C GLN A 154 -3.29 -4.28 -2.18
N SER A 155 -4.14 -3.33 -2.60
CA SER A 155 -4.62 -3.11 -3.98
C SER A 155 -3.50 -2.68 -4.93
N THR A 156 -3.75 -2.80 -6.25
CA THR A 156 -2.79 -2.32 -7.25
C THR A 156 -2.66 -0.80 -7.23
N GLU A 157 -1.64 -0.28 -7.87
CA GLU A 157 -1.38 1.16 -8.00
C GLU A 157 -2.48 1.88 -8.81
N LEU A 158 -3.25 1.14 -9.60
CA LEU A 158 -4.42 1.65 -10.33
C LEU A 158 -5.74 1.53 -9.52
N GLY A 159 -5.68 1.12 -8.25
CA GLY A 159 -6.83 1.01 -7.35
C GLY A 159 -7.68 -0.24 -7.56
N THR A 160 -7.32 -1.12 -8.47
CA THR A 160 -7.98 -2.41 -8.67
C THR A 160 -7.53 -3.45 -7.64
N VAL A 161 -8.27 -4.53 -7.50
CA VAL A 161 -8.03 -5.55 -6.48
C VAL A 161 -7.95 -6.93 -7.10
N TYR A 162 -6.90 -7.69 -6.78
CA TYR A 162 -6.83 -9.10 -7.12
C TYR A 162 -7.87 -9.89 -6.32
N ARG A 163 -8.73 -10.63 -7.02
CA ARG A 163 -9.69 -11.55 -6.40
C ARG A 163 -8.97 -12.82 -5.90
N PRO A 164 -9.53 -13.56 -4.93
CA PRO A 164 -8.90 -14.78 -4.40
C PRO A 164 -8.48 -15.78 -5.48
N GLY A 165 -9.31 -15.97 -6.51
CA GLY A 165 -9.00 -16.84 -7.64
C GLY A 165 -7.83 -16.35 -8.51
N GLU A 166 -7.67 -15.03 -8.67
CA GLU A 166 -6.56 -14.44 -9.41
C GLU A 166 -5.23 -14.62 -8.65
N VAL A 167 -5.22 -14.36 -7.32
CA VAL A 167 -4.02 -14.61 -6.49
C VAL A 167 -3.66 -16.09 -6.51
N LYS A 168 -4.65 -16.98 -6.36
CA LYS A 168 -4.44 -18.43 -6.40
C LYS A 168 -3.90 -18.90 -7.76
N GLY A 169 -4.36 -18.31 -8.85
CA GLY A 169 -3.83 -18.58 -10.20
C GLY A 169 -2.35 -18.23 -10.33
N LEU A 170 -1.96 -17.03 -9.85
CA LEU A 170 -0.56 -16.62 -9.78
C LEU A 170 0.25 -17.50 -8.83
N GLY A 171 -0.35 -17.94 -7.70
CA GLY A 171 0.25 -18.89 -6.77
C GLY A 171 0.60 -20.23 -7.41
N ALA A 172 -0.30 -20.74 -8.25
CA ALA A 172 -0.04 -21.98 -9.00
C ALA A 172 1.13 -21.82 -9.98
N VAL A 173 1.13 -20.72 -10.74
CA VAL A 173 2.23 -20.38 -11.67
C VAL A 173 3.56 -20.24 -10.92
N ALA A 174 3.57 -19.51 -9.82
CA ALA A 174 4.77 -19.30 -9.01
C ALA A 174 5.34 -20.64 -8.50
N LYS A 175 4.48 -21.51 -7.97
CA LYS A 175 4.86 -22.83 -7.49
C LYS A 175 5.45 -23.70 -8.61
N GLU A 176 4.82 -23.72 -9.78
CA GLU A 176 5.28 -24.50 -10.94
C GLU A 176 6.67 -24.08 -11.39
N HIS A 177 6.97 -22.77 -11.32
CA HIS A 177 8.23 -22.20 -11.79
C HIS A 177 9.25 -21.89 -10.68
N GLY A 178 8.99 -22.31 -9.44
CA GLY A 178 9.90 -22.14 -8.31
C GLY A 178 10.12 -20.67 -7.91
N LEU A 179 9.08 -19.83 -8.10
CA LEU A 179 9.07 -18.43 -7.67
C LEU A 179 8.46 -18.32 -6.28
N SER A 180 9.00 -17.43 -5.44
CA SER A 180 8.34 -16.99 -4.20
C SER A 180 7.46 -15.78 -4.47
N ILE A 181 6.31 -15.68 -3.78
CA ILE A 181 5.39 -14.54 -3.93
C ILE A 181 5.57 -13.54 -2.80
N HIS A 182 5.94 -12.34 -3.18
CA HIS A 182 5.86 -11.14 -2.37
C HIS A 182 4.57 -10.39 -2.69
N MET A 183 3.85 -9.94 -1.65
CA MET A 183 2.68 -9.07 -1.80
C MET A 183 2.94 -7.71 -1.13
N ASP A 184 3.02 -6.65 -1.92
CA ASP A 184 2.90 -5.29 -1.42
C ASP A 184 1.45 -5.05 -0.99
N GLY A 185 1.22 -5.01 0.29
CA GLY A 185 -0.07 -4.79 0.93
C GLY A 185 -0.21 -3.42 1.55
N ALA A 186 0.38 -2.37 0.95
CA ALA A 186 0.26 -0.98 1.43
C ALA A 186 -1.20 -0.55 1.65
N ARG A 187 -2.14 -1.16 0.90
CA ARG A 187 -3.59 -0.98 1.04
C ARG A 187 -4.34 -2.31 1.17
N PHE A 188 -3.71 -3.29 1.82
CA PHE A 188 -4.24 -4.63 2.01
C PHE A 188 -5.64 -4.62 2.64
N PHE A 189 -5.86 -3.82 3.66
CA PHE A 189 -7.15 -3.75 4.36
C PHE A 189 -8.26 -3.15 3.50
N ASN A 190 -7.95 -2.19 2.62
CA ASN A 190 -8.92 -1.68 1.65
C ASN A 190 -9.33 -2.76 0.66
N ALA A 191 -8.38 -3.52 0.14
CA ALA A 191 -8.64 -4.65 -0.75
C ALA A 191 -9.46 -5.75 -0.05
N LEU A 192 -9.06 -6.17 1.14
CA LEU A 192 -9.74 -7.19 1.93
C LEU A 192 -11.20 -6.82 2.22
N THR A 193 -11.44 -5.55 2.60
CA THR A 193 -12.79 -5.04 2.86
C THR A 193 -13.63 -5.02 1.58
N GLY A 194 -13.05 -4.65 0.44
CA GLY A 194 -13.73 -4.66 -0.86
C GLY A 194 -14.11 -6.06 -1.34
N LEU A 195 -13.27 -7.06 -1.04
CA LEU A 195 -13.48 -8.47 -1.42
C LEU A 195 -14.45 -9.22 -0.49
N ASN A 196 -14.60 -8.78 0.76
CA ASN A 196 -15.40 -9.44 1.79
C ASN A 196 -15.06 -10.95 1.92
N CYS A 197 -13.77 -11.28 2.00
CA CYS A 197 -13.24 -12.64 2.17
C CYS A 197 -12.36 -12.74 3.42
N ALA A 198 -11.92 -13.96 3.78
CA ALA A 198 -10.96 -14.12 4.86
C ALA A 198 -9.55 -13.63 4.44
N PRO A 199 -8.76 -13.04 5.35
CA PRO A 199 -7.39 -12.61 5.05
C PRO A 199 -6.52 -13.74 4.48
N ALA A 200 -6.71 -14.95 4.99
CA ALA A 200 -6.01 -16.16 4.54
C ALA A 200 -6.25 -16.50 3.07
N ASP A 201 -7.44 -16.20 2.54
CA ASP A 201 -7.85 -16.58 1.18
C ASP A 201 -7.15 -15.79 0.08
N ILE A 202 -6.66 -14.57 0.41
CA ILE A 202 -5.89 -13.71 -0.51
C ILE A 202 -4.40 -13.64 -0.13
N THR A 203 -3.95 -14.48 0.80
CA THR A 203 -2.56 -14.54 1.23
C THR A 203 -2.02 -15.98 1.14
N TRP A 204 -1.69 -16.59 2.27
CA TRP A 204 -0.98 -17.87 2.31
C TRP A 204 -1.73 -19.05 1.68
N ARG A 205 -3.07 -19.10 1.80
CA ARG A 205 -3.88 -20.13 1.10
C ARG A 205 -3.84 -19.99 -0.42
N ALA A 206 -3.56 -18.79 -0.90
CA ALA A 206 -3.39 -18.50 -2.33
C ALA A 206 -1.93 -18.61 -2.80
N GLY A 207 -0.98 -18.90 -1.91
CA GLY A 207 0.42 -19.13 -2.23
C GLY A 207 1.34 -17.93 -2.00
N VAL A 208 0.90 -16.90 -1.28
CA VAL A 208 1.76 -15.77 -0.88
C VAL A 208 2.73 -16.23 0.21
N ASP A 209 4.04 -16.01 0.01
CA ASP A 209 5.09 -16.33 0.96
C ASP A 209 5.32 -15.22 1.99
N VAL A 210 5.29 -13.96 1.54
CA VAL A 210 5.49 -12.77 2.38
C VAL A 210 4.55 -11.64 1.98
N LEU A 211 3.94 -11.01 2.99
CA LEU A 211 3.08 -9.84 2.86
C LEU A 211 3.71 -8.65 3.58
N CYS A 212 3.85 -7.52 2.89
CA CYS A 212 4.12 -6.21 3.47
C CYS A 212 2.78 -5.53 3.80
N CYS A 213 2.30 -5.69 5.03
CA CYS A 213 0.98 -5.24 5.46
C CYS A 213 1.02 -3.77 5.90
N GLY A 214 0.31 -2.90 5.18
CA GLY A 214 0.33 -1.45 5.37
C GLY A 214 -0.44 -0.98 6.58
N GLY A 215 0.21 -0.28 7.50
CA GLY A 215 -0.41 0.36 8.66
C GLY A 215 -0.55 1.87 8.52
N THR A 216 0.45 2.54 8.00
CA THR A 216 0.50 4.01 7.89
C THR A 216 -0.70 4.57 7.11
N LYS A 217 -1.01 4.01 5.95
CA LYS A 217 -2.13 4.46 5.10
C LYS A 217 -3.50 4.13 5.68
N LEU A 218 -3.56 3.21 6.65
CA LEU A 218 -4.80 2.86 7.36
C LEU A 218 -5.11 3.79 8.55
N GLY A 219 -4.20 4.72 8.86
CA GLY A 219 -4.36 5.71 9.93
C GLY A 219 -3.39 5.53 11.10
N MET A 220 -2.41 4.65 10.99
CA MET A 220 -1.33 4.57 11.97
C MET A 220 -0.27 5.64 11.70
N ALA A 221 0.63 5.88 12.67
CA ALA A 221 1.66 6.91 12.55
C ALA A 221 2.79 6.50 11.60
N VAL A 222 3.58 5.50 12.01
CA VAL A 222 4.81 5.06 11.33
C VAL A 222 4.97 3.58 11.61
N THR A 223 4.34 2.71 10.85
CA THR A 223 4.44 1.27 11.04
C THR A 223 3.91 0.48 9.84
N GLU A 224 4.69 -0.49 9.42
CA GLU A 224 4.28 -1.54 8.50
C GLU A 224 4.63 -2.89 9.13
N ALA A 225 3.84 -3.92 8.85
CA ALA A 225 4.13 -5.27 9.31
C ALA A 225 4.56 -6.14 8.13
N VAL A 226 5.73 -6.77 8.24
CA VAL A 226 6.19 -7.80 7.29
C VAL A 226 5.82 -9.16 7.87
N VAL A 227 4.94 -9.88 7.18
CA VAL A 227 4.38 -11.16 7.60
C VAL A 227 4.89 -12.26 6.69
N PHE A 228 5.74 -13.14 7.20
CA PHE A 228 6.23 -14.32 6.51
C PHE A 228 5.34 -15.52 6.82
N PHE A 229 4.59 -15.97 5.84
CA PHE A 229 3.81 -17.21 5.91
C PHE A 229 4.72 -18.41 5.69
N ASN A 230 5.76 -18.27 4.86
CA ASN A 230 6.83 -19.23 4.73
C ASN A 230 7.99 -18.86 5.67
N LYS A 231 8.01 -19.45 6.84
CA LYS A 231 8.96 -19.17 7.92
C LYS A 231 10.42 -19.52 7.58
N GLU A 232 10.66 -20.39 6.62
CA GLU A 232 12.02 -20.69 6.16
C GLU A 232 12.70 -19.46 5.53
N LEU A 233 11.90 -18.56 4.95
CA LEU A 233 12.40 -17.34 4.33
C LEU A 233 12.69 -16.22 5.34
N SER A 234 12.16 -16.29 6.56
CA SER A 234 12.29 -15.22 7.57
C SER A 234 13.56 -15.28 8.43
N GLN A 235 14.29 -16.39 8.40
CA GLN A 235 15.35 -16.74 9.38
C GLN A 235 16.41 -15.63 9.58
N GLU A 236 16.75 -14.89 8.52
CA GLU A 236 17.75 -13.82 8.58
C GLU A 236 17.15 -12.41 8.50
N PHE A 237 15.83 -12.29 8.47
CA PHE A 237 15.16 -11.01 8.25
C PHE A 237 15.45 -9.98 9.36
N ALA A 238 15.58 -10.41 10.61
CA ALA A 238 15.95 -9.56 11.73
C ALA A 238 17.33 -8.88 11.53
N TYR A 239 18.30 -9.60 10.96
CA TYR A 239 19.61 -9.02 10.63
C TYR A 239 19.50 -7.97 9.53
N ARG A 240 18.68 -8.20 8.51
CA ARG A 240 18.40 -7.23 7.45
C ARG A 240 17.73 -5.97 8.01
N CYS A 241 16.74 -6.12 8.89
CA CYS A 241 16.12 -4.99 9.60
C CYS A 241 17.16 -4.20 10.41
N LYS A 242 18.05 -4.88 11.16
CA LYS A 242 19.10 -4.19 11.92
C LYS A 242 20.05 -3.44 11.02
N GLN A 243 20.54 -4.06 9.95
CA GLN A 243 21.48 -3.48 9.01
C GLN A 243 20.89 -2.26 8.28
N ALA A 244 19.62 -2.32 7.93
CA ALA A 244 18.88 -1.24 7.26
C ALA A 244 18.35 -0.15 8.21
N GLY A 245 18.66 -0.20 9.52
CA GLY A 245 18.18 0.77 10.49
C GLY A 245 16.69 0.65 10.84
N GLN A 246 16.05 -0.48 10.51
CA GLN A 246 14.62 -0.70 10.72
C GLN A 246 14.29 -1.36 12.08
N LEU A 247 15.28 -1.89 12.80
CA LEU A 247 15.08 -2.45 14.12
C LEU A 247 15.01 -1.33 15.17
N CYS A 248 13.80 -0.88 15.49
CA CYS A 248 13.56 0.21 16.43
C CYS A 248 13.91 -0.20 17.88
N SER A 249 14.64 0.64 18.60
CA SER A 249 14.99 0.38 20.01
C SER A 249 13.77 0.37 20.93
N LYS A 250 12.76 1.19 20.64
CA LYS A 250 11.46 1.20 21.34
C LYS A 250 10.37 0.61 20.42
N MET A 251 10.55 -0.65 20.01
CA MET A 251 9.67 -1.32 19.07
C MET A 251 8.20 -1.29 19.50
N ARG A 252 7.93 -1.30 20.80
CA ARG A 252 6.57 -1.23 21.33
C ARG A 252 5.73 -0.06 20.78
N PHE A 253 6.35 1.08 20.42
CA PHE A 253 5.60 2.21 19.82
C PHE A 253 5.25 1.96 18.34
N ILE A 254 6.00 1.10 17.67
CA ILE A 254 5.70 0.68 16.30
C ILE A 254 4.58 -0.37 16.32
N SER A 255 4.67 -1.36 17.21
CA SER A 255 3.77 -2.51 17.27
C SER A 255 2.44 -2.26 18.00
N ALA A 256 2.40 -1.39 19.02
CA ALA A 256 1.22 -1.15 19.85
C ALA A 256 -0.01 -0.66 19.06
N GLN A 257 0.23 0.12 18.01
CA GLN A 257 -0.83 0.64 17.15
C GLN A 257 -1.63 -0.50 16.51
N TRP A 258 -0.96 -1.60 16.15
CA TRP A 258 -1.58 -2.79 15.58
C TRP A 258 -2.55 -3.47 16.53
N LEU A 259 -2.29 -3.44 17.84
CA LEU A 259 -3.19 -4.01 18.85
C LEU A 259 -4.57 -3.36 18.78
N ARG A 260 -4.62 -2.05 18.60
CA ARG A 260 -5.88 -1.30 18.53
C ARG A 260 -6.55 -1.41 17.16
N ILE A 261 -5.76 -1.40 16.10
CA ILE A 261 -6.30 -1.45 14.74
C ILE A 261 -6.83 -2.84 14.39
N LEU A 262 -6.18 -3.91 14.83
CA LEU A 262 -6.67 -5.27 14.61
C LEU A 262 -7.78 -5.71 15.59
N SER A 263 -7.95 -4.97 16.73
CA SER A 263 -9.05 -5.21 17.66
C SER A 263 -10.36 -4.63 17.11
N ASP A 264 -11.48 -5.23 17.51
CA ASP A 264 -12.84 -4.72 17.29
C ASP A 264 -13.17 -4.33 15.84
N GLU A 265 -12.50 -4.98 14.88
CA GLU A 265 -12.62 -4.69 13.45
C GLU A 265 -12.36 -3.22 13.06
N THR A 266 -11.56 -2.49 13.83
CA THR A 266 -11.22 -1.08 13.56
C THR A 266 -10.65 -0.90 12.16
N TRP A 267 -9.75 -1.81 11.74
CA TRP A 267 -9.22 -1.83 10.38
C TRP A 267 -10.31 -1.87 9.31
N ARG A 268 -11.38 -2.64 9.56
CA ARG A 268 -12.51 -2.78 8.62
C ARG A 268 -13.30 -1.48 8.51
N ARG A 269 -13.61 -0.84 9.65
CA ARG A 269 -14.32 0.45 9.66
C ARG A 269 -13.56 1.53 8.91
N HIS A 270 -12.24 1.63 9.13
CA HIS A 270 -11.38 2.61 8.45
C HIS A 270 -11.28 2.35 6.94
N ALA A 271 -11.04 1.12 6.55
CA ALA A 271 -10.98 0.73 5.13
C ALA A 271 -12.34 0.89 4.44
N GLN A 272 -13.43 0.51 5.09
CA GLN A 272 -14.79 0.68 4.59
C GLN A 272 -15.12 2.15 4.33
N ASN A 273 -14.74 3.05 5.24
CA ASN A 273 -14.94 4.49 5.09
C ASN A 273 -14.24 4.98 3.81
N GLY A 274 -12.94 4.70 3.66
CA GLY A 274 -12.18 5.10 2.47
C GLY A 274 -12.78 4.55 1.18
N ASN A 275 -13.13 3.26 1.15
CA ASN A 275 -13.70 2.60 -0.03
C ASN A 275 -15.08 3.16 -0.42
N SER A 276 -15.96 3.37 0.58
CA SER A 276 -17.33 3.86 0.33
C SER A 276 -17.30 5.28 -0.21
N LEU A 277 -16.44 6.14 0.36
CA LEU A 277 -16.33 7.53 -0.08
C LEU A 277 -15.60 7.67 -1.41
N ALA A 278 -14.69 6.77 -1.75
CA ALA A 278 -14.10 6.71 -3.09
C ALA A 278 -15.16 6.35 -4.15
N ARG A 279 -16.04 5.37 -3.88
CA ARG A 279 -17.16 5.06 -4.78
C ARG A 279 -18.10 6.24 -4.93
N ARG A 280 -18.55 6.87 -3.80
CA ARG A 280 -19.39 8.07 -3.84
C ARG A 280 -18.74 9.19 -4.67
N LEU A 281 -17.44 9.45 -4.47
CA LEU A 281 -16.69 10.45 -5.24
C LEU A 281 -16.66 10.11 -6.73
N SER A 282 -16.37 8.85 -7.08
CA SER A 282 -16.35 8.36 -8.46
C SER A 282 -17.71 8.50 -9.14
N ASP A 283 -18.78 8.06 -8.46
CA ASP A 283 -20.13 8.12 -9.01
C ASP A 283 -20.55 9.58 -9.26
N SER A 284 -20.30 10.46 -8.27
CA SER A 284 -20.63 11.89 -8.38
C SER A 284 -19.85 12.58 -9.49
N LEU A 285 -18.53 12.32 -9.59
CA LEU A 285 -17.70 12.89 -10.65
C LEU A 285 -18.05 12.37 -12.03
N GLY A 286 -18.40 11.09 -12.14
CA GLY A 286 -18.77 10.46 -13.40
C GLY A 286 -20.05 11.04 -14.06
N HIS A 287 -20.88 11.74 -13.28
CA HIS A 287 -22.05 12.47 -13.80
C HIS A 287 -21.70 13.87 -14.34
N LEU A 288 -20.50 14.38 -14.08
CA LEU A 288 -20.10 15.71 -14.54
C LEU A 288 -19.66 15.67 -16.02
N PRO A 289 -20.14 16.62 -16.85
CA PRO A 289 -19.74 16.69 -18.26
C PRO A 289 -18.23 16.73 -18.45
N GLY A 290 -17.71 15.90 -19.36
CA GLY A 290 -16.30 15.87 -19.71
C GLY A 290 -15.39 15.10 -18.73
N VAL A 291 -15.93 14.59 -17.61
CA VAL A 291 -15.19 13.72 -16.69
C VAL A 291 -15.29 12.27 -17.17
N GLN A 292 -14.16 11.56 -17.11
CA GLN A 292 -14.08 10.11 -17.39
C GLN A 292 -13.39 9.40 -16.23
N ILE A 293 -14.06 8.43 -15.62
CA ILE A 293 -13.43 7.52 -14.66
C ILE A 293 -12.62 6.49 -15.45
N LEU A 294 -11.32 6.36 -15.12
CA LEU A 294 -10.37 5.59 -15.92
C LEU A 294 -10.31 4.11 -15.55
N TYR A 295 -10.48 3.79 -14.25
CA TYR A 295 -10.36 2.43 -13.74
C TYR A 295 -11.50 2.10 -12.79
N PRO A 296 -11.82 0.79 -12.58
CA PRO A 296 -12.73 0.36 -11.53
C PRO A 296 -12.31 0.88 -10.15
N VAL A 297 -13.27 1.29 -9.31
CA VAL A 297 -13.02 1.74 -7.92
C VAL A 297 -13.26 0.57 -6.98
N ASP A 298 -12.29 -0.34 -6.91
CA ASP A 298 -12.36 -1.54 -6.06
C ASP A 298 -11.91 -1.26 -4.62
N ALA A 299 -11.09 -0.21 -4.42
CA ALA A 299 -10.54 0.22 -3.14
C ALA A 299 -10.78 1.72 -2.89
N ASN A 300 -9.85 2.42 -2.24
CA ASN A 300 -10.00 3.82 -1.81
C ASN A 300 -9.47 4.86 -2.80
N ALA A 301 -9.16 4.47 -4.04
CA ALA A 301 -8.60 5.36 -5.06
C ALA A 301 -9.59 5.60 -6.20
N VAL A 302 -9.70 6.86 -6.66
CA VAL A 302 -10.40 7.26 -7.88
C VAL A 302 -9.39 7.84 -8.86
N PHE A 303 -9.39 7.31 -10.07
CA PHE A 303 -8.58 7.84 -11.17
C PHE A 303 -9.54 8.43 -12.21
N ALA A 304 -9.43 9.74 -12.43
CA ALA A 304 -10.32 10.46 -13.32
C ALA A 304 -9.55 11.33 -14.31
N LYS A 305 -9.97 11.31 -15.55
CA LYS A 305 -9.60 12.33 -16.53
C LYS A 305 -10.54 13.50 -16.34
N LEU A 306 -10.03 14.59 -15.80
CA LEU A 306 -10.76 15.84 -15.58
C LEU A 306 -10.45 16.81 -16.71
N PRO A 307 -11.44 17.62 -17.21
CA PRO A 307 -11.17 18.73 -18.12
C PRO A 307 -10.11 19.69 -17.54
N ASP A 308 -9.27 20.29 -18.40
CA ASP A 308 -8.17 21.14 -17.92
C ASP A 308 -8.70 22.35 -17.13
N ARG A 309 -9.76 22.99 -17.61
CA ARG A 309 -10.44 24.10 -16.89
C ARG A 309 -10.88 23.67 -15.47
N MET A 310 -11.41 22.44 -15.32
CA MET A 310 -11.83 21.91 -14.03
C MET A 310 -10.61 21.66 -13.12
N LYS A 311 -9.53 21.08 -13.65
CA LYS A 311 -8.26 20.86 -12.89
C LYS A 311 -7.67 22.17 -12.38
N GLU A 312 -7.61 23.19 -13.24
CA GLU A 312 -7.09 24.51 -12.88
C GLU A 312 -7.97 25.17 -11.83
N GLY A 313 -9.28 25.22 -12.04
CA GLY A 313 -10.22 25.81 -11.10
C GLY A 313 -10.26 25.10 -9.73
N LEU A 314 -10.13 23.77 -9.69
CA LEU A 314 -9.99 23.04 -8.42
C LEU A 314 -8.71 23.42 -7.68
N LYS A 315 -7.57 23.55 -8.39
CA LYS A 315 -6.30 24.00 -7.81
C LYS A 315 -6.38 25.44 -7.29
N GLU A 316 -7.02 26.34 -8.03
CA GLU A 316 -7.26 27.72 -7.59
C GLU A 316 -8.11 27.80 -6.31
N ARG A 317 -9.02 26.84 -6.11
CA ARG A 317 -9.79 26.68 -4.87
C ARG A 317 -9.04 25.93 -3.76
N GLY A 318 -7.75 25.66 -3.96
CA GLY A 318 -6.83 25.07 -3.00
C GLY A 318 -6.81 23.52 -2.98
N TRP A 319 -7.57 22.83 -3.83
CA TRP A 319 -7.54 21.38 -3.86
C TRP A 319 -6.22 20.84 -4.41
N VAL A 320 -5.57 19.99 -3.62
CA VAL A 320 -4.31 19.31 -3.99
C VAL A 320 -4.62 17.88 -4.40
N PHE A 321 -4.18 17.49 -5.58
CA PHE A 321 -4.20 16.13 -6.10
C PHE A 321 -3.12 15.96 -7.16
N TYR A 322 -2.73 14.72 -7.43
CA TYR A 322 -1.59 14.43 -8.30
C TYR A 322 -2.06 13.88 -9.65
N SER A 323 -1.34 14.24 -10.71
CA SER A 323 -1.40 13.49 -11.96
C SER A 323 -0.67 12.17 -11.79
N PHE A 324 -1.22 11.10 -12.35
CA PHE A 324 -0.69 9.76 -12.21
C PHE A 324 -0.30 9.17 -13.58
N ILE A 325 0.43 8.06 -13.55
CA ILE A 325 0.80 7.29 -14.74
C ILE A 325 -0.48 7.04 -15.57
N GLY A 326 -0.44 7.35 -16.89
CA GLY A 326 -1.61 7.28 -17.74
C GLY A 326 -2.40 8.60 -17.91
N GLY A 327 -1.96 9.71 -17.28
CA GLY A 327 -2.46 11.07 -17.53
C GLY A 327 -3.75 11.44 -16.80
N GLY A 328 -4.23 10.63 -15.88
CA GLY A 328 -5.39 10.92 -15.03
C GLY A 328 -5.02 11.64 -13.73
N SER A 329 -6.01 12.28 -13.10
CA SER A 329 -5.92 12.77 -11.73
C SER A 329 -6.23 11.62 -10.77
N ARG A 330 -5.34 11.39 -9.80
CA ARG A 330 -5.56 10.44 -8.72
C ARG A 330 -6.13 11.17 -7.51
N LEU A 331 -7.27 10.69 -7.03
CA LEU A 331 -7.94 11.15 -5.82
C LEU A 331 -8.02 9.99 -4.83
N MET A 332 -7.46 10.19 -3.63
CA MET A 332 -7.39 9.14 -2.61
C MET A 332 -8.30 9.49 -1.43
N CYS A 333 -9.18 8.58 -1.06
CA CYS A 333 -9.92 8.66 0.20
C CYS A 333 -9.16 7.92 1.31
N SER A 334 -9.35 8.35 2.55
CA SER A 334 -8.68 7.77 3.73
C SER A 334 -9.69 7.43 4.82
N TRP A 335 -9.20 6.89 5.92
CA TRP A 335 -9.99 6.67 7.12
C TRP A 335 -10.68 7.95 7.63
N ARG A 336 -10.09 9.12 7.35
CA ARG A 336 -10.55 10.44 7.83
C ARG A 336 -11.48 11.16 6.87
N THR A 337 -11.55 10.76 5.62
CA THR A 337 -12.41 11.40 4.61
C THR A 337 -13.87 11.38 5.07
N THR A 338 -14.60 12.49 4.87
CA THR A 338 -16.01 12.64 5.21
C THR A 338 -16.89 12.80 3.98
N GLU A 339 -18.19 12.60 4.10
CA GLU A 339 -19.14 12.89 3.03
C GLU A 339 -19.11 14.37 2.64
N ALA A 340 -18.96 15.27 3.63
CA ALA A 340 -18.87 16.71 3.40
C ALA A 340 -17.64 17.08 2.54
N ASP A 341 -16.50 16.37 2.71
CA ASP A 341 -15.31 16.55 1.87
C ASP A 341 -15.60 16.20 0.42
N VAL A 342 -16.28 15.06 0.20
CA VAL A 342 -16.68 14.61 -1.14
C VAL A 342 -17.65 15.61 -1.78
N ASP A 343 -18.68 16.03 -1.05
CA ASP A 343 -19.69 16.96 -1.55
C ASP A 343 -19.06 18.32 -1.90
N ALA A 344 -18.15 18.83 -1.07
CA ALA A 344 -17.43 20.09 -1.32
C ALA A 344 -16.55 19.99 -2.58
N PHE A 345 -15.80 18.86 -2.74
CA PHE A 345 -14.97 18.68 -3.92
C PHE A 345 -15.80 18.60 -5.20
N VAL A 346 -16.91 17.84 -5.17
CA VAL A 346 -17.81 17.68 -6.35
C VAL A 346 -18.51 19.01 -6.68
N ALA A 347 -18.97 19.77 -5.69
CA ALA A 347 -19.57 21.07 -5.90
C ALA A 347 -18.57 22.06 -6.53
N ASP A 348 -17.33 22.05 -6.04
CA ASP A 348 -16.25 22.86 -6.61
C ASP A 348 -15.92 22.43 -8.04
N ALA A 349 -15.88 21.13 -8.33
CA ALA A 349 -15.66 20.60 -9.69
C ALA A 349 -16.79 20.99 -10.64
N ALA A 350 -18.05 20.89 -10.22
CA ALA A 350 -19.24 21.22 -11.02
C ALA A 350 -19.27 22.70 -11.44
N ALA A 351 -18.64 23.60 -10.69
CA ALA A 351 -18.57 25.01 -11.05
C ALA A 351 -17.71 25.31 -12.29
N PHE A 352 -16.97 24.32 -12.81
CA PHE A 352 -16.05 24.47 -13.95
C PHE A 352 -16.46 23.62 -15.16
N VAL A 353 -17.70 23.11 -15.16
CA VAL A 353 -18.30 22.39 -16.27
C VAL A 353 -18.71 23.32 -17.41
#